data_e5bb05098989dacec2c85e5c5b3f472a
#
_entry.id   e5bb05098989dacec2c85e5c5b3f472a
#
_cell.length_a   1.000
_cell.length_b   1.000
_cell.length_c   1.000
_cell.angle_alpha   90.00
_cell.angle_beta   90.00
_cell.angle_gamma   90.00
#
_symmetry.space_group_name_H-M   'P 1'
#
loop_
_entity.id
_entity.type
_entity.pdbx_description
1 polymer ?
#
loop_
_entity_poly.entity_id
_entity_poly.type
_entity_poly.pdbx_seq_one_letter_code
_entity_poly.pdbx_strand_id
1 'polypeptide(L)'
;GYLPDIEEFFRKLEKITHSSSRIIIAQYSKLWEPILDIASKIGLRMPSIEQNWVSHTDIKNFLHLSDLETIKSGSKILFPKYTPTISRILNEFLVNMPFFNKLGLINFVVARPANRRRNDNPSVSIIVPARNEAGTIKKIVDELPNLGKFTEIIFIEGHSKDNTLEEIKKVVSSYKGPKILKYAVQEGKGKGDAVRKGFDMATGDILMIYDADMTVPAGEVYKFYDAIVRSKGDFINGCRLVYPQEKDSMRVINYAGNKFFGLMFSWILGQPIKDTLCGTKVLWKKDYEDIKVNRKFFGDFDPFGDFDLLFGA
;
A
#
# COMPACT_ATOMS: atom_id res chain seq x y z
N GLY A 1 -18.57 21.08 -10.75
CA GLY A 1 -18.49 22.36 -11.43
C GLY A 1 -19.62 23.35 -11.11
N TYR A 2 -20.80 22.87 -10.66
CA TYR A 2 -21.99 23.72 -10.40
C TYR A 2 -22.32 23.90 -8.91
N LEU A 3 -21.45 23.44 -8.02
CA LEU A 3 -21.68 23.54 -6.58
C LEU A 3 -21.27 24.93 -6.07
N PRO A 4 -22.11 25.64 -5.33
CA PRO A 4 -21.78 26.95 -4.78
C PRO A 4 -20.68 26.86 -3.70
N ASP A 5 -20.68 25.79 -2.90
CA ASP A 5 -19.65 25.49 -1.92
C ASP A 5 -19.22 24.03 -2.05
N ILE A 6 -18.02 23.84 -2.57
CA ILE A 6 -17.46 22.51 -2.83
C ILE A 6 -16.96 21.86 -1.53
N GLU A 7 -16.39 22.65 -0.62
CA GLU A 7 -15.90 22.15 0.67
C GLU A 7 -17.03 21.66 1.55
N GLU A 8 -18.09 22.47 1.68
CA GLU A 8 -19.29 22.09 2.44
C GLU A 8 -19.95 20.83 1.86
N PHE A 9 -20.00 20.71 0.54
CA PHE A 9 -20.49 19.49 -0.12
C PHE A 9 -19.71 18.27 0.29
N PHE A 10 -18.36 18.31 0.27
CA PHE A 10 -17.54 17.18 0.67
C PHE A 10 -17.64 16.85 2.15
N ARG A 11 -17.76 17.85 3.03
CA ARG A 11 -18.02 17.63 4.46
C ARG A 11 -19.35 16.94 4.73
N LYS A 12 -20.39 17.26 3.96
CA LYS A 12 -21.69 16.56 4.04
C LYS A 12 -21.57 15.14 3.51
N LEU A 13 -20.80 14.95 2.45
CA LEU A 13 -20.58 13.63 1.83
C LEU A 13 -19.81 12.69 2.76
N GLU A 14 -18.80 13.20 3.48
CA GLU A 14 -18.06 12.44 4.48
C GLU A 14 -18.99 11.84 5.54
N LYS A 15 -19.96 12.62 6.05
CA LYS A 15 -20.89 12.17 7.09
C LYS A 15 -21.82 11.02 6.71
N ILE A 16 -22.08 10.84 5.42
CA ILE A 16 -22.99 9.80 4.90
C ILE A 16 -22.24 8.61 4.29
N THR A 17 -20.90 8.65 4.29
CA THR A 17 -20.05 7.60 3.78
C THR A 17 -19.46 6.75 4.91
N HIS A 18 -19.09 5.52 4.61
CA HIS A 18 -18.42 4.60 5.55
C HIS A 18 -17.07 4.16 4.97
N SER A 19 -16.25 3.48 5.76
CA SER A 19 -14.85 3.14 5.43
C SER A 19 -14.66 2.42 4.09
N SER A 20 -15.64 1.63 3.66
CA SER A 20 -15.62 0.94 2.37
C SER A 20 -16.22 1.74 1.21
N SER A 21 -16.78 2.92 1.47
CA SER A 21 -17.33 3.78 0.41
C SER A 21 -16.24 4.28 -0.53
N ARG A 22 -16.59 4.41 -1.81
CA ARG A 22 -15.73 5.04 -2.81
C ARG A 22 -16.49 6.19 -3.44
N ILE A 23 -15.87 7.37 -3.41
CA ILE A 23 -16.39 8.60 -4.00
C ILE A 23 -15.65 8.83 -5.30
N ILE A 24 -16.37 8.83 -6.41
CA ILE A 24 -15.78 9.10 -7.73
C ILE A 24 -16.20 10.49 -8.15
N ILE A 25 -15.21 11.34 -8.35
CA ILE A 25 -15.40 12.72 -8.81
C ILE A 25 -14.87 12.80 -10.24
N ALA A 26 -15.69 13.24 -11.16
CA ALA A 26 -15.28 13.48 -12.54
C ALA A 26 -15.65 14.91 -12.95
N GLN A 27 -14.71 15.59 -13.59
CA GLN A 27 -14.92 16.96 -14.07
C GLN A 27 -14.08 17.25 -15.31
N TYR A 28 -14.45 18.27 -16.07
CA TYR A 28 -13.62 18.74 -17.15
C TYR A 28 -12.29 19.30 -16.65
N SER A 29 -11.22 19.01 -17.38
CA SER A 29 -9.90 19.56 -17.09
C SER A 29 -9.88 21.05 -17.40
N LYS A 30 -9.35 21.85 -16.48
CA LYS A 30 -9.17 23.29 -16.66
C LYS A 30 -8.34 23.64 -17.90
N LEU A 31 -7.45 22.75 -18.34
CA LEU A 31 -6.67 22.94 -19.56
C LEU A 31 -7.55 23.03 -20.82
N TRP A 32 -8.74 22.45 -20.80
CA TRP A 32 -9.67 22.43 -21.92
C TRP A 32 -10.67 23.60 -21.91
N GLU A 33 -10.69 24.43 -20.86
CA GLU A 33 -11.57 25.56 -20.71
C GLU A 33 -11.61 26.44 -21.97
N PRO A 34 -10.48 26.97 -22.49
CA PRO A 34 -10.52 27.85 -23.68
C PRO A 34 -11.02 27.12 -24.93
N ILE A 35 -10.69 25.82 -25.08
CA ILE A 35 -11.13 25.03 -26.24
C ILE A 35 -12.64 24.77 -26.16
N LEU A 36 -13.17 24.48 -24.99
CA LEU A 36 -14.59 24.22 -24.78
C LEU A 36 -15.41 25.51 -24.93
N ASP A 37 -14.87 26.64 -24.52
CA ASP A 37 -15.51 27.96 -24.73
C ASP A 37 -15.61 28.33 -26.21
N ILE A 38 -14.54 28.12 -26.97
CA ILE A 38 -14.55 28.30 -28.41
C ILE A 38 -15.57 27.37 -29.07
N ALA A 39 -15.55 26.08 -28.69
CA ALA A 39 -16.50 25.11 -29.22
C ALA A 39 -17.97 25.49 -28.95
N SER A 40 -18.24 26.07 -27.78
CA SER A 40 -19.58 26.59 -27.46
C SER A 40 -19.96 27.79 -28.30
N LYS A 41 -19.03 28.74 -28.55
CA LYS A 41 -19.26 29.94 -29.37
C LYS A 41 -19.53 29.61 -30.82
N ILE A 42 -18.91 28.60 -31.38
CA ILE A 42 -19.11 28.17 -32.78
C ILE A 42 -20.19 27.08 -32.93
N GLY A 43 -20.95 26.80 -31.88
CA GLY A 43 -22.09 25.87 -31.95
C GLY A 43 -21.75 24.38 -31.98
N LEU A 44 -20.48 24.00 -31.76
CA LEU A 44 -20.05 22.60 -31.69
C LEU A 44 -20.35 21.95 -30.32
N ARG A 45 -20.67 22.76 -29.30
CA ARG A 45 -21.06 22.34 -27.99
C ARG A 45 -22.24 23.15 -27.49
N MET A 46 -23.18 22.53 -26.81
CA MET A 46 -24.22 23.26 -26.09
C MET A 46 -23.62 24.24 -25.09
N PRO A 47 -24.10 25.49 -25.02
CA PRO A 47 -23.70 26.42 -23.98
C PRO A 47 -23.96 25.81 -22.61
N SER A 48 -22.99 25.82 -21.72
CA SER A 48 -23.15 25.37 -20.36
C SER A 48 -23.31 26.56 -19.42
N ILE A 49 -24.04 26.37 -18.33
CA ILE A 49 -24.09 27.29 -17.20
C ILE A 49 -22.66 27.52 -16.69
N GLU A 50 -22.38 28.69 -16.12
CA GLU A 50 -21.08 29.01 -15.54
C GLU A 50 -20.61 27.89 -14.61
N GLN A 51 -19.43 27.39 -14.86
CA GLN A 51 -18.83 26.29 -14.11
C GLN A 51 -17.65 26.80 -13.27
N ASN A 52 -17.54 26.31 -12.06
CA ASN A 52 -16.30 26.48 -11.30
C ASN A 52 -15.21 25.60 -11.91
N TRP A 53 -14.28 26.19 -12.61
CA TRP A 53 -13.11 25.48 -13.16
C TRP A 53 -12.09 25.19 -12.06
N VAL A 54 -12.28 24.05 -11.40
CA VAL A 54 -11.45 23.62 -10.29
C VAL A 54 -10.30 22.77 -10.83
N SER A 55 -9.08 23.05 -10.38
CA SER A 55 -7.94 22.25 -10.79
C SER A 55 -7.94 20.88 -10.08
N HIS A 56 -7.16 19.96 -10.62
CA HIS A 56 -6.98 18.64 -9.99
C HIS A 56 -6.40 18.74 -8.57
N THR A 57 -5.50 19.71 -8.35
CA THR A 57 -4.90 19.99 -7.04
C THR A 57 -5.93 20.55 -6.06
N ASP A 58 -6.81 21.45 -6.53
CA ASP A 58 -7.86 22.03 -5.68
C ASP A 58 -8.83 20.96 -5.17
N ILE A 59 -9.24 20.02 -6.05
CA ILE A 59 -10.10 18.90 -5.63
C ILE A 59 -9.42 18.08 -4.53
N LYS A 60 -8.14 17.75 -4.68
CA LYS A 60 -7.39 17.02 -3.64
C LYS A 60 -7.32 17.78 -2.32
N ASN A 61 -7.15 19.11 -2.39
CA ASN A 61 -7.13 19.95 -1.20
C ASN A 61 -8.49 19.99 -0.52
N PHE A 62 -9.60 20.15 -1.26
CA PHE A 62 -10.95 20.10 -0.70
C PHE A 62 -11.26 18.73 -0.06
N LEU A 63 -10.86 17.64 -0.70
CA LEU A 63 -10.98 16.30 -0.12
C LEU A 63 -10.22 16.20 1.20
N HIS A 64 -8.97 16.65 1.22
CA HIS A 64 -8.13 16.63 2.42
C HIS A 64 -8.74 17.47 3.57
N LEU A 65 -9.25 18.66 3.27
CA LEU A 65 -9.91 19.54 4.25
C LEU A 65 -11.22 18.94 4.79
N SER A 66 -11.82 18.02 4.04
CA SER A 66 -13.08 17.35 4.39
C SER A 66 -12.89 15.93 4.93
N ASP A 67 -11.70 15.60 5.43
CA ASP A 67 -11.35 14.28 5.95
C ASP A 67 -11.60 13.12 4.96
N LEU A 68 -11.43 13.42 3.67
CA LEU A 68 -11.46 12.46 2.58
C LEU A 68 -10.04 12.32 1.99
N GLU A 69 -9.62 11.10 1.72
CA GLU A 69 -8.31 10.85 1.11
C GLU A 69 -8.45 10.40 -0.34
N THR A 70 -7.50 10.84 -1.16
CA THR A 70 -7.42 10.42 -2.56
C THR A 70 -6.72 9.08 -2.69
N ILE A 71 -7.42 8.08 -3.23
CA ILE A 71 -6.86 6.75 -3.51
C ILE A 71 -6.21 6.74 -4.89
N LYS A 72 -6.93 7.26 -5.89
CA LYS A 72 -6.50 7.25 -7.29
C LYS A 72 -6.94 8.53 -7.97
N SER A 73 -6.12 9.00 -8.89
CA SER A 73 -6.46 10.17 -9.70
C SER A 73 -5.80 10.09 -11.07
N GLY A 74 -6.41 10.74 -12.04
CA GLY A 74 -5.87 10.77 -13.39
C GLY A 74 -6.79 11.52 -14.32
N SER A 75 -6.51 11.43 -15.62
CA SER A 75 -7.36 11.99 -16.64
C SER A 75 -7.71 10.94 -17.69
N LYS A 76 -8.80 11.16 -18.38
CA LYS A 76 -9.31 10.32 -19.47
C LYS A 76 -9.72 11.20 -20.65
N ILE A 77 -9.80 10.56 -21.82
CA ILE A 77 -10.24 11.16 -23.07
C ILE A 77 -9.26 12.25 -23.54
N LEU A 78 -8.28 11.84 -24.34
CA LEU A 78 -7.41 12.76 -25.07
C LEU A 78 -8.11 13.29 -26.33
N PHE A 79 -8.94 12.45 -26.94
CA PHE A 79 -9.62 12.76 -28.20
C PHE A 79 -11.12 12.47 -28.08
N PRO A 80 -11.97 13.54 -27.94
CA PRO A 80 -13.39 13.39 -27.65
C PRO A 80 -14.23 12.93 -28.84
N LYS A 81 -13.74 13.12 -30.10
CA LYS A 81 -14.44 12.68 -31.28
C LYS A 81 -14.22 11.18 -31.51
N TYR A 82 -15.31 10.43 -31.67
CA TYR A 82 -15.19 9.03 -32.01
C TYR A 82 -14.62 8.87 -33.43
N THR A 83 -13.44 8.30 -33.53
CA THR A 83 -12.79 7.91 -34.78
C THR A 83 -12.25 6.51 -34.57
N PRO A 84 -12.76 5.49 -35.28
CA PRO A 84 -12.31 4.12 -35.12
C PRO A 84 -10.77 4.04 -35.15
N THR A 85 -10.16 3.21 -34.32
CA THR A 85 -8.72 3.02 -34.18
C THR A 85 -8.00 4.20 -33.52
N ILE A 86 -8.10 5.44 -34.02
CA ILE A 86 -7.39 6.61 -33.50
C ILE A 86 -7.86 6.93 -32.08
N SER A 87 -9.18 7.08 -31.87
CA SER A 87 -9.74 7.37 -30.54
C SER A 87 -9.43 6.27 -29.55
N ARG A 88 -9.37 5.01 -30.01
CA ARG A 88 -9.02 3.86 -29.17
C ARG A 88 -7.55 3.94 -28.72
N ILE A 89 -6.62 4.16 -29.65
CA ILE A 89 -5.20 4.29 -29.33
C ILE A 89 -4.97 5.46 -28.38
N LEU A 90 -5.55 6.62 -28.65
CA LEU A 90 -5.37 7.82 -27.82
C LEU A 90 -6.00 7.68 -26.44
N ASN A 91 -7.23 7.14 -26.34
CA ASN A 91 -8.01 7.14 -25.12
C ASN A 91 -7.82 5.90 -24.24
N GLU A 92 -7.35 4.77 -24.79
CA GLU A 92 -7.09 3.55 -24.02
C GLU A 92 -5.60 3.38 -23.68
N PHE A 93 -4.69 3.76 -24.59
CA PHE A 93 -3.25 3.57 -24.38
C PHE A 93 -2.55 4.88 -24.03
N LEU A 94 -2.58 5.86 -24.90
CA LEU A 94 -1.77 7.07 -24.75
C LEU A 94 -2.16 7.87 -23.50
N VAL A 95 -3.46 7.97 -23.19
CA VAL A 95 -3.96 8.69 -22.01
C VAL A 95 -3.41 8.14 -20.69
N ASN A 96 -3.01 6.89 -20.66
CA ASN A 96 -2.46 6.29 -19.44
C ASN A 96 -0.95 6.54 -19.25
N MET A 97 -0.27 7.10 -20.24
CA MET A 97 1.14 7.50 -20.11
C MET A 97 1.27 8.78 -19.29
N PRO A 98 2.31 8.90 -18.41
CA PRO A 98 2.41 9.99 -17.42
C PRO A 98 2.31 11.40 -17.98
N PHE A 99 2.88 11.66 -19.17
CA PHE A 99 2.81 12.97 -19.82
C PHE A 99 1.41 13.22 -20.40
N PHE A 100 0.91 12.30 -21.18
CA PHE A 100 -0.37 12.42 -21.87
C PHE A 100 -1.57 12.41 -20.92
N ASN A 101 -1.44 11.73 -19.78
CA ASN A 101 -2.47 11.73 -18.75
C ASN A 101 -2.84 13.12 -18.29
N LYS A 102 -1.89 14.06 -18.25
CA LYS A 102 -2.14 15.46 -17.85
C LYS A 102 -2.95 16.25 -18.87
N LEU A 103 -3.03 15.78 -20.11
CA LEU A 103 -3.71 16.45 -21.22
C LEU A 103 -5.17 15.97 -21.41
N GLY A 104 -5.63 15.01 -20.63
CA GLY A 104 -6.98 14.47 -20.77
C GLY A 104 -8.09 15.50 -20.53
N LEU A 105 -9.18 15.36 -21.26
CA LEU A 105 -10.36 16.23 -21.20
C LEU A 105 -11.09 16.11 -19.84
N ILE A 106 -11.17 14.90 -19.29
CA ILE A 106 -11.87 14.63 -18.04
C ILE A 106 -10.85 14.23 -16.96
N ASN A 107 -10.78 15.02 -15.91
CA ASN A 107 -10.07 14.65 -14.70
C ASN A 107 -10.97 13.81 -13.80
N PHE A 108 -10.44 12.74 -13.22
CA PHE A 108 -11.14 11.95 -12.22
C PHE A 108 -10.31 11.82 -10.95
N VAL A 109 -10.99 11.76 -9.83
CA VAL A 109 -10.42 11.46 -8.52
C VAL A 109 -11.30 10.40 -7.86
N VAL A 110 -10.70 9.34 -7.39
CA VAL A 110 -11.33 8.35 -6.53
C VAL A 110 -10.88 8.63 -5.11
N ALA A 111 -11.82 8.89 -4.23
CA ALA A 111 -11.58 9.18 -2.83
C ALA A 111 -12.34 8.22 -1.92
N ARG A 112 -11.92 8.15 -0.67
CA ARG A 112 -12.62 7.47 0.42
C ARG A 112 -12.58 8.33 1.68
N PRO A 113 -13.44 8.09 2.68
CA PRO A 113 -13.26 8.66 3.99
C PRO A 113 -11.86 8.34 4.51
N ALA A 114 -11.16 9.36 5.02
CA ALA A 114 -9.87 9.15 5.67
C ALA A 114 -10.13 8.29 6.91
N ASN A 115 -9.73 7.03 6.84
CA ASN A 115 -9.94 6.08 7.93
C ASN A 115 -8.95 6.41 9.05
N ARG A 116 -9.20 7.49 9.77
CA ARG A 116 -8.44 7.85 10.97
C ARG A 116 -8.79 6.82 12.04
N ARG A 117 -8.13 5.69 11.97
CA ARG A 117 -8.20 4.67 13.02
C ARG A 117 -7.67 5.32 14.30
N ARG A 118 -8.57 5.64 15.22
CA ARG A 118 -8.28 6.33 16.49
C ARG A 118 -7.74 5.39 17.56
N ASN A 119 -7.11 4.30 17.20
CA ASN A 119 -6.38 3.53 18.19
C ASN A 119 -4.99 4.14 18.31
N ASP A 120 -4.79 5.00 19.31
CA ASP A 120 -3.53 5.71 19.54
C ASP A 120 -2.41 4.78 19.99
N ASN A 121 -2.73 3.55 20.37
CA ASN A 121 -1.75 2.58 20.87
C ASN A 121 -2.11 1.13 20.47
N PRO A 122 -2.22 0.80 19.16
CA PRO A 122 -2.57 -0.54 18.72
C PRO A 122 -1.47 -1.55 19.07
N SER A 123 -1.88 -2.76 19.41
CA SER A 123 -0.96 -3.88 19.63
C SER A 123 -0.35 -4.36 18.30
N VAL A 124 0.86 -4.96 18.35
CA VAL A 124 1.55 -5.45 17.16
C VAL A 124 2.01 -6.89 17.33
N SER A 125 1.78 -7.71 16.31
CA SER A 125 2.39 -9.03 16.15
C SER A 125 3.46 -8.95 15.06
N ILE A 126 4.70 -9.23 15.41
CA ILE A 126 5.86 -9.26 14.53
C ILE A 126 6.13 -10.72 14.17
N ILE A 127 5.93 -11.05 12.90
CA ILE A 127 6.15 -12.38 12.37
C ILE A 127 7.58 -12.47 11.84
N VAL A 128 8.33 -13.44 12.33
CA VAL A 128 9.74 -13.67 12.00
C VAL A 128 9.88 -15.05 11.35
N PRO A 129 9.79 -15.13 10.00
CA PRO A 129 10.14 -16.34 9.29
C PRO A 129 11.64 -16.61 9.45
N ALA A 130 12.01 -17.74 10.06
CA ALA A 130 13.39 -18.07 10.37
C ALA A 130 13.80 -19.40 9.73
N ARG A 131 14.87 -19.37 8.93
CA ARG A 131 15.47 -20.58 8.35
C ARG A 131 16.97 -20.45 8.26
N ASN A 132 17.69 -21.30 8.99
CA ASN A 132 19.15 -21.26 9.14
C ASN A 132 19.65 -19.93 9.70
N GLU A 133 19.01 -19.45 10.78
CA GLU A 133 19.23 -18.13 11.38
C GLU A 133 19.43 -18.24 12.91
N ALA A 134 20.03 -19.34 13.37
CA ALA A 134 20.23 -19.60 14.82
C ALA A 134 20.94 -18.45 15.55
N GLY A 135 21.89 -17.79 14.88
CA GLY A 135 22.70 -16.72 15.48
C GLY A 135 21.97 -15.40 15.75
N THR A 136 20.81 -15.18 15.12
CA THR A 136 20.07 -13.89 15.20
C THR A 136 18.85 -13.97 16.14
N ILE A 137 18.35 -15.17 16.47
CA ILE A 137 17.09 -15.34 17.21
C ILE A 137 17.07 -14.57 18.54
N LYS A 138 18.11 -14.74 19.36
CA LYS A 138 18.21 -14.03 20.65
C LYS A 138 18.31 -12.52 20.43
N LYS A 139 19.12 -12.08 19.48
CA LYS A 139 19.34 -10.68 19.15
C LYS A 139 18.06 -10.00 18.71
N ILE A 140 17.23 -10.64 17.89
CA ILE A 140 15.90 -10.15 17.48
C ILE A 140 15.03 -9.86 18.70
N VAL A 141 14.96 -10.79 19.66
CA VAL A 141 14.14 -10.60 20.87
C VAL A 141 14.68 -9.46 21.74
N ASP A 142 16.00 -9.35 21.87
CA ASP A 142 16.63 -8.33 22.72
C ASP A 142 16.50 -6.92 22.10
N GLU A 143 16.70 -6.77 20.80
CA GLU A 143 16.81 -5.47 20.14
C GLU A 143 15.48 -4.91 19.60
N LEU A 144 14.49 -5.75 19.25
CA LEU A 144 13.22 -5.24 18.79
C LEU A 144 12.55 -4.37 19.87
N PRO A 145 12.06 -3.16 19.54
CA PRO A 145 11.42 -2.31 20.53
C PRO A 145 10.07 -2.84 21.01
N ASN A 146 9.64 -2.41 22.18
CA ASN A 146 8.26 -2.58 22.62
C ASN A 146 7.40 -1.54 21.87
N LEU A 147 6.35 -2.00 21.20
CA LEU A 147 5.46 -1.19 20.38
C LEU A 147 4.01 -1.37 20.84
N GLY A 148 3.29 -0.27 20.89
CA GLY A 148 1.88 -0.28 21.21
C GLY A 148 1.53 -0.85 22.59
N LYS A 149 0.28 -1.28 22.73
CA LYS A 149 -0.26 -1.84 23.97
C LYS A 149 0.49 -3.10 24.42
N PHE A 150 0.86 -3.94 23.47
CA PHE A 150 1.79 -5.07 23.63
C PHE A 150 2.47 -5.39 22.32
N THR A 151 3.65 -5.99 22.41
CA THR A 151 4.42 -6.51 21.28
C THR A 151 4.48 -8.03 21.38
N GLU A 152 4.00 -8.69 20.35
CA GLU A 152 4.07 -10.14 20.19
C GLU A 152 5.11 -10.47 19.10
N ILE A 153 6.03 -11.38 19.34
CA ILE A 153 6.99 -11.88 18.36
C ILE A 153 6.68 -13.36 18.11
N ILE A 154 6.42 -13.70 16.86
CA ILE A 154 6.05 -15.06 16.44
C ILE A 154 7.12 -15.58 15.49
N PHE A 155 7.94 -16.50 15.97
CA PHE A 155 8.92 -17.19 15.13
C PHE A 155 8.25 -18.33 14.37
N ILE A 156 8.40 -18.35 13.05
CA ILE A 156 7.97 -19.48 12.23
C ILE A 156 9.21 -20.13 11.62
N GLU A 157 9.49 -21.32 12.12
CA GLU A 157 10.67 -22.09 11.73
C GLU A 157 10.43 -22.79 10.38
N GLY A 158 11.38 -22.63 9.45
CA GLY A 158 11.27 -22.98 8.04
C GLY A 158 12.03 -24.23 7.62
N HIS A 159 12.04 -25.31 8.41
CA HIS A 159 12.78 -26.56 8.18
C HIS A 159 14.29 -26.30 8.01
N SER A 160 14.87 -25.66 9.02
CA SER A 160 16.31 -25.37 9.10
C SER A 160 17.15 -26.63 9.14
N LYS A 161 18.38 -26.51 8.66
CA LYS A 161 19.40 -27.56 8.72
C LYS A 161 20.35 -27.37 9.89
N ASP A 162 20.32 -26.20 10.51
CA ASP A 162 21.10 -25.84 11.71
C ASP A 162 20.24 -25.92 12.97
N ASN A 163 20.74 -25.44 14.09
CA ASN A 163 20.06 -25.43 15.38
C ASN A 163 19.07 -24.27 15.59
N THR A 164 18.51 -23.68 14.52
CA THR A 164 17.57 -22.55 14.60
C THR A 164 16.35 -22.88 15.47
N LEU A 165 15.74 -24.08 15.29
CA LEU A 165 14.56 -24.47 16.07
C LEU A 165 14.87 -24.60 17.58
N GLU A 166 16.00 -25.19 17.92
CA GLU A 166 16.44 -25.34 19.29
C GLU A 166 16.69 -24.01 19.97
N GLU A 167 17.33 -23.08 19.24
CA GLU A 167 17.58 -21.74 19.76
C GLU A 167 16.25 -20.94 19.92
N ILE A 168 15.31 -21.06 19.01
CA ILE A 168 13.96 -20.46 19.16
C ILE A 168 13.29 -21.00 20.43
N LYS A 169 13.25 -22.34 20.64
CA LYS A 169 12.65 -22.97 21.82
C LYS A 169 13.30 -22.48 23.11
N LYS A 170 14.63 -22.44 23.14
CA LYS A 170 15.40 -21.95 24.28
C LYS A 170 15.11 -20.50 24.60
N VAL A 171 15.12 -19.60 23.60
CA VAL A 171 14.84 -18.19 23.80
C VAL A 171 13.42 -17.99 24.29
N VAL A 172 12.42 -18.62 23.66
CA VAL A 172 11.00 -18.50 24.06
C VAL A 172 10.77 -18.98 25.47
N SER A 173 11.37 -20.13 25.88
CA SER A 173 11.18 -20.71 27.23
C SER A 173 11.88 -19.90 28.31
N SER A 174 13.01 -19.26 28.02
CA SER A 174 13.81 -18.52 28.99
C SER A 174 13.45 -17.04 29.12
N TYR A 175 12.66 -16.50 28.19
CA TYR A 175 12.34 -15.07 28.15
C TYR A 175 11.41 -14.67 29.29
N LYS A 176 11.78 -13.60 30.01
CA LYS A 176 11.00 -13.00 31.11
C LYS A 176 10.69 -11.53 30.92
N GLY A 177 10.89 -11.00 29.70
CA GLY A 177 10.64 -9.61 29.39
C GLY A 177 9.15 -9.31 29.06
N PRO A 178 8.84 -8.07 28.66
CA PRO A 178 7.46 -7.62 28.45
C PRO A 178 6.83 -8.08 27.12
N LYS A 179 7.61 -8.66 26.19
CA LYS A 179 7.10 -9.13 24.89
C LYS A 179 6.47 -10.51 25.02
N ILE A 180 5.44 -10.77 24.24
CA ILE A 180 4.85 -12.11 24.14
C ILE A 180 5.60 -12.87 23.05
N LEU A 181 6.22 -14.01 23.42
CA LEU A 181 6.95 -14.83 22.45
C LEU A 181 6.15 -16.09 22.12
N LYS A 182 6.01 -16.37 20.82
CA LYS A 182 5.40 -17.60 20.31
C LYS A 182 6.28 -18.20 19.22
N TYR A 183 6.13 -19.48 18.96
CA TYR A 183 6.75 -20.12 17.81
C TYR A 183 5.91 -21.26 17.25
N ALA A 184 6.13 -21.57 15.98
CA ALA A 184 5.63 -22.76 15.32
C ALA A 184 6.61 -23.20 14.22
N VAL A 185 6.46 -24.43 13.75
CA VAL A 185 7.13 -24.92 12.54
C VAL A 185 6.15 -24.80 11.39
N GLN A 186 6.59 -24.29 10.24
CA GLN A 186 5.73 -24.20 9.04
C GLN A 186 5.36 -25.60 8.52
N GLU A 187 4.24 -25.73 7.84
CA GLU A 187 3.78 -27.00 7.26
C GLU A 187 4.23 -27.16 5.82
N GLY A 188 4.14 -26.08 5.06
CA GLY A 188 4.53 -26.04 3.66
C GLY A 188 6.00 -25.65 3.44
N LYS A 189 6.25 -24.94 2.37
CA LYS A 189 7.60 -24.48 1.98
C LYS A 189 7.58 -23.01 1.57
N GLY A 190 8.71 -22.34 1.81
CA GLY A 190 8.91 -20.96 1.38
C GLY A 190 8.44 -19.94 2.42
N LYS A 191 8.87 -18.69 2.24
CA LYS A 191 8.61 -17.60 3.16
C LYS A 191 7.11 -17.28 3.29
N GLY A 192 6.37 -17.35 2.17
CA GLY A 192 4.93 -17.06 2.14
C GLY A 192 4.11 -17.96 3.06
N ASP A 193 4.41 -19.26 3.08
CA ASP A 193 3.76 -20.22 3.98
C ASP A 193 4.04 -19.88 5.46
N ALA A 194 5.29 -19.58 5.78
CA ALA A 194 5.68 -19.18 7.13
C ALA A 194 4.96 -17.88 7.57
N VAL A 195 4.89 -16.89 6.70
CA VAL A 195 4.21 -15.61 6.98
C VAL A 195 2.72 -15.84 7.24
N ARG A 196 2.04 -16.62 6.39
CA ARG A 196 0.61 -16.93 6.55
C ARG A 196 0.34 -17.63 7.87
N LYS A 197 1.14 -18.64 8.22
CA LYS A 197 1.02 -19.32 9.51
C LYS A 197 1.22 -18.36 10.68
N GLY A 198 2.20 -17.47 10.60
CA GLY A 198 2.45 -16.46 11.62
C GLY A 198 1.29 -15.48 11.76
N PHE A 199 0.71 -15.02 10.66
CA PHE A 199 -0.46 -14.13 10.66
C PHE A 199 -1.70 -14.81 11.27
N ASP A 200 -1.91 -16.08 11.01
CA ASP A 200 -3.03 -16.85 11.59
C ASP A 200 -2.89 -17.04 13.12
N MET A 201 -1.66 -17.09 13.63
CA MET A 201 -1.36 -17.17 15.07
C MET A 201 -1.36 -15.82 15.78
N ALA A 202 -1.31 -14.71 15.03
CA ALA A 202 -1.17 -13.36 15.55
C ALA A 202 -2.40 -12.89 16.31
N THR A 203 -2.20 -12.18 17.42
CA THR A 203 -3.28 -11.61 18.24
C THR A 203 -3.29 -10.08 18.26
N GLY A 204 -2.24 -9.43 17.77
CA GLY A 204 -2.14 -7.97 17.68
C GLY A 204 -3.03 -7.35 16.63
N ASP A 205 -3.32 -6.07 16.78
CA ASP A 205 -4.12 -5.27 15.83
C ASP A 205 -3.37 -5.03 14.51
N ILE A 206 -2.05 -4.94 14.60
CA ILE A 206 -1.12 -4.74 13.47
C ILE A 206 -0.31 -6.01 13.26
N LEU A 207 -0.17 -6.41 12.01
CA LEU A 207 0.70 -7.49 11.55
C LEU A 207 1.94 -6.89 10.90
N MET A 208 3.12 -7.37 11.26
CA MET A 208 4.39 -6.92 10.71
C MET A 208 5.28 -8.12 10.36
N ILE A 209 5.85 -8.12 9.17
CA ILE A 209 6.87 -9.10 8.78
C ILE A 209 8.24 -8.51 9.08
N TYR A 210 9.09 -9.27 9.74
CA TYR A 210 10.47 -8.91 10.03
C TYR A 210 11.41 -10.06 9.66
N ASP A 211 12.37 -9.78 8.78
CA ASP A 211 13.30 -10.81 8.30
C ASP A 211 14.31 -11.20 9.40
N ALA A 212 14.52 -12.51 9.57
CA ALA A 212 15.38 -13.04 10.63
C ALA A 212 16.88 -12.71 10.42
N ASP A 213 17.28 -12.32 9.23
CA ASP A 213 18.65 -11.85 8.92
C ASP A 213 18.94 -10.43 9.44
N MET A 214 17.93 -9.75 9.99
CA MET A 214 18.02 -8.38 10.49
C MET A 214 18.52 -7.38 9.45
N THR A 215 18.25 -7.59 8.16
CA THR A 215 18.57 -6.63 7.08
C THR A 215 18.00 -5.23 7.37
N VAL A 216 16.84 -5.16 8.00
CA VAL A 216 16.31 -3.92 8.58
C VAL A 216 16.75 -3.86 10.04
N PRO A 217 17.50 -2.82 10.48
CA PRO A 217 17.88 -2.67 11.87
C PRO A 217 16.66 -2.65 12.80
N ALA A 218 16.75 -3.35 13.93
CA ALA A 218 15.61 -3.50 14.85
C ALA A 218 15.04 -2.14 15.33
N GLY A 219 15.89 -1.13 15.54
CA GLY A 219 15.46 0.22 15.92
C GLY A 219 14.63 0.94 14.86
N GLU A 220 14.76 0.56 13.58
CA GLU A 220 14.00 1.16 12.48
C GLU A 220 12.55 0.64 12.41
N VAL A 221 12.24 -0.47 13.06
CA VAL A 221 10.92 -1.09 13.09
C VAL A 221 9.86 -0.12 13.64
N TYR A 222 10.24 0.74 14.58
CA TYR A 222 9.37 1.79 15.09
C TYR A 222 8.83 2.72 13.98
N LYS A 223 9.62 3.04 12.97
CA LYS A 223 9.19 3.93 11.87
C LYS A 223 8.03 3.33 11.07
N PHE A 224 8.02 2.02 10.88
CA PHE A 224 6.93 1.32 10.19
C PHE A 224 5.66 1.31 11.03
N TYR A 225 5.80 1.04 12.32
CA TYR A 225 4.69 1.11 13.28
C TYR A 225 4.09 2.53 13.33
N ASP A 226 4.93 3.56 13.50
CA ASP A 226 4.50 4.96 13.53
C ASP A 226 3.78 5.37 12.23
N ALA A 227 4.28 4.92 11.07
CA ALA A 227 3.68 5.23 9.78
C ALA A 227 2.24 4.70 9.65
N ILE A 228 1.98 3.45 10.06
CA ILE A 228 0.63 2.87 9.96
C ILE A 228 -0.31 3.45 11.03
N VAL A 229 0.17 3.70 12.24
CA VAL A 229 -0.61 4.31 13.33
C VAL A 229 -1.03 5.74 12.95
N ARG A 230 -0.14 6.51 12.33
CA ARG A 230 -0.44 7.86 11.82
C ARG A 230 -1.20 7.87 10.49
N SER A 231 -1.72 6.73 10.05
CA SER A 231 -2.49 6.62 8.81
C SER A 231 -1.76 7.16 7.57
N LYS A 232 -0.42 6.94 7.49
CA LYS A 232 0.35 7.27 6.27
C LYS A 232 0.04 6.32 5.11
N GLY A 233 -0.52 5.15 5.43
CA GLY A 233 -1.05 4.16 4.52
C GLY A 233 -1.69 3.04 5.33
N ASP A 234 -2.59 2.28 4.72
CA ASP A 234 -3.17 1.07 5.33
C ASP A 234 -2.27 -0.15 5.16
N PHE A 235 -1.37 -0.09 4.19
CA PHE A 235 -0.30 -1.03 3.94
C PHE A 235 1.03 -0.28 3.82
N ILE A 236 1.99 -0.60 4.69
CA ILE A 236 3.33 0.00 4.68
C ILE A 236 4.32 -1.03 4.15
N ASN A 237 4.92 -0.74 3.01
CA ASN A 237 5.94 -1.58 2.39
C ASN A 237 7.33 -0.94 2.59
N GLY A 238 8.27 -1.70 3.11
CA GLY A 238 9.64 -1.26 3.24
C GLY A 238 10.29 -0.95 1.89
N CYS A 239 11.29 -0.09 1.88
CA CYS A 239 12.06 0.23 0.69
C CYS A 239 13.55 0.33 1.03
N ARG A 240 14.33 -0.60 0.51
CA ARG A 240 15.80 -0.63 0.67
C ARG A 240 16.52 0.25 -0.34
N LEU A 241 15.86 0.62 -1.43
CA LEU A 241 16.45 1.32 -2.58
C LEU A 241 16.71 2.81 -2.32
N VAL A 242 16.35 3.33 -1.15
CA VAL A 242 16.48 4.75 -0.78
C VAL A 242 17.85 5.07 -0.19
N TYR A 243 18.51 4.08 0.39
CA TYR A 243 19.82 4.24 1.01
C TYR A 243 20.94 3.80 0.06
N PRO A 244 22.14 4.39 0.15
CA PRO A 244 23.33 3.88 -0.55
C PRO A 244 23.54 2.42 -0.13
N GLN A 245 23.51 1.53 -1.10
CA GLN A 245 23.74 0.11 -0.84
C GLN A 245 25.24 -0.16 -0.80
N GLU A 246 25.70 -0.99 0.13
CA GLU A 246 27.04 -1.52 0.09
C GLU A 246 27.24 -2.29 -1.22
N LYS A 247 28.46 -2.20 -1.80
CA LYS A 247 28.77 -2.66 -3.17
C LYS A 247 28.39 -4.12 -3.47
N ASP A 248 28.20 -4.94 -2.45
CA ASP A 248 27.90 -6.37 -2.56
C ASP A 248 26.44 -6.77 -2.25
N SER A 249 25.58 -5.82 -1.83
CA SER A 249 24.24 -6.15 -1.31
C SER A 249 23.19 -6.48 -2.37
N MET A 250 23.36 -6.05 -3.62
CA MET A 250 22.43 -6.38 -4.70
C MET A 250 23.13 -6.37 -6.08
N ARG A 251 22.98 -7.48 -6.81
CA ARG A 251 23.48 -7.55 -8.19
C ARG A 251 22.75 -6.52 -9.06
N VAL A 252 23.46 -5.85 -9.97
CA VAL A 252 22.93 -4.81 -10.87
C VAL A 252 21.66 -5.25 -11.60
N ILE A 253 21.59 -6.52 -12.00
CA ILE A 253 20.43 -7.12 -12.67
C ILE A 253 19.21 -7.15 -11.73
N ASN A 254 19.39 -7.51 -10.45
CA ASN A 254 18.31 -7.54 -9.46
C ASN A 254 17.80 -6.13 -9.14
N TYR A 255 18.70 -5.15 -9.11
CA TYR A 255 18.31 -3.74 -8.93
C TYR A 255 17.50 -3.21 -10.12
N ALA A 256 17.94 -3.46 -11.34
CA ALA A 256 17.23 -3.07 -12.56
C ALA A 256 15.87 -3.77 -12.66
N GLY A 257 15.82 -5.07 -12.35
CA GLY A 257 14.59 -5.86 -12.30
C GLY A 257 13.60 -5.32 -11.26
N ASN A 258 14.06 -5.07 -10.04
CA ASN A 258 13.21 -4.52 -8.97
C ASN A 258 12.65 -3.13 -9.32
N LYS A 259 13.45 -2.25 -9.92
CA LYS A 259 12.96 -0.96 -10.44
C LYS A 259 11.93 -1.12 -11.54
N PHE A 260 12.16 -2.02 -12.49
CA PHE A 260 11.20 -2.29 -13.57
C PHE A 260 9.87 -2.80 -13.03
N PHE A 261 9.90 -3.81 -12.15
CA PHE A 261 8.69 -4.33 -11.51
C PHE A 261 8.01 -3.29 -10.62
N GLY A 262 8.76 -2.48 -9.88
CA GLY A 262 8.23 -1.38 -9.09
C GLY A 262 7.46 -0.36 -9.93
N LEU A 263 8.00 0.03 -11.10
CA LEU A 263 7.33 0.92 -12.05
C LEU A 263 6.08 0.26 -12.67
N MET A 264 6.19 -1.00 -13.08
CA MET A 264 5.08 -1.75 -13.67
C MET A 264 3.93 -1.92 -12.66
N PHE A 265 4.21 -2.32 -11.43
CA PHE A 265 3.19 -2.47 -10.40
C PHE A 265 2.62 -1.12 -9.96
N SER A 266 3.45 -0.07 -9.88
CA SER A 266 2.93 1.28 -9.62
C SER A 266 1.95 1.73 -10.69
N TRP A 267 2.18 1.35 -11.93
CA TRP A 267 1.27 1.65 -13.04
C TRP A 267 -0.02 0.82 -12.97
N ILE A 268 0.09 -0.50 -12.71
CA ILE A 268 -1.06 -1.41 -12.64
C ILE A 268 -1.97 -1.05 -11.46
N LEU A 269 -1.38 -0.84 -10.28
CA LEU A 269 -2.13 -0.58 -9.04
C LEU A 269 -2.52 0.91 -8.89
N GLY A 270 -1.88 1.80 -9.66
CA GLY A 270 -2.10 3.24 -9.54
C GLY A 270 -1.57 3.84 -8.23
N GLN A 271 -0.67 3.13 -7.55
CA GLN A 271 -0.02 3.52 -6.29
C GLN A 271 1.50 3.39 -6.42
N PRO A 272 2.29 4.25 -5.75
CA PRO A 272 3.74 4.21 -5.85
C PRO A 272 4.33 3.00 -5.11
N ILE A 273 4.83 2.02 -5.84
CA ILE A 273 5.60 0.89 -5.31
C ILE A 273 7.05 1.08 -5.72
N LYS A 274 7.94 1.26 -4.73
CA LYS A 274 9.36 1.52 -4.99
C LYS A 274 10.23 0.27 -4.89
N ASP A 275 9.88 -0.66 -3.99
CA ASP A 275 10.63 -1.90 -3.75
C ASP A 275 9.64 -3.06 -3.62
N THR A 276 9.68 -4.01 -4.53
CA THR A 276 8.81 -5.19 -4.54
C THR A 276 9.37 -6.34 -3.71
N LEU A 277 10.66 -6.29 -3.42
CA LEU A 277 11.41 -7.38 -2.78
C LEU A 277 11.78 -7.11 -1.31
N CYS A 278 11.37 -5.96 -0.74
CA CYS A 278 11.58 -5.71 0.68
C CYS A 278 10.69 -6.64 1.52
N GLY A 279 11.30 -7.42 2.40
CA GLY A 279 10.56 -8.36 3.23
C GLY A 279 9.70 -7.72 4.32
N THR A 280 10.04 -6.51 4.77
CA THR A 280 9.30 -5.81 5.82
C THR A 280 8.01 -5.22 5.27
N LYS A 281 6.88 -5.73 5.73
CA LYS A 281 5.53 -5.29 5.39
C LYS A 281 4.71 -5.15 6.65
N VAL A 282 3.86 -4.11 6.69
CA VAL A 282 3.01 -3.82 7.84
C VAL A 282 1.61 -3.51 7.37
N LEU A 283 0.62 -4.13 7.99
CA LEU A 283 -0.79 -3.95 7.67
C LEU A 283 -1.65 -4.18 8.91
N TRP A 284 -2.90 -3.73 8.86
CA TRP A 284 -3.84 -4.05 9.90
C TRP A 284 -4.31 -5.50 9.79
N LYS A 285 -4.47 -6.19 10.92
CA LYS A 285 -5.00 -7.56 10.97
C LYS A 285 -6.35 -7.67 10.28
N LYS A 286 -7.22 -6.69 10.48
CA LYS A 286 -8.53 -6.65 9.83
C LYS A 286 -8.42 -6.68 8.30
N ASP A 287 -7.50 -5.89 7.73
CA ASP A 287 -7.32 -5.84 6.28
C ASP A 287 -6.72 -7.16 5.75
N TYR A 288 -5.86 -7.81 6.54
CA TYR A 288 -5.37 -9.15 6.20
C TYR A 288 -6.50 -10.19 6.14
N GLU A 289 -7.48 -10.14 7.06
CA GLU A 289 -8.63 -11.06 7.01
C GLU A 289 -9.44 -10.86 5.72
N ASP A 290 -9.61 -9.62 5.26
CA ASP A 290 -10.26 -9.32 3.98
C ASP A 290 -9.45 -9.87 2.79
N ILE A 291 -8.13 -9.71 2.80
CA ILE A 291 -7.23 -10.29 1.78
C ILE A 291 -7.32 -11.82 1.78
N LYS A 292 -7.35 -12.43 2.95
CA LYS A 292 -7.43 -13.89 3.12
C LYS A 292 -8.70 -14.48 2.49
N VAL A 293 -9.85 -13.83 2.66
CA VAL A 293 -11.12 -14.24 2.04
C VAL A 293 -11.04 -14.20 0.52
N ASN A 294 -10.37 -13.20 -0.02
CA ASN A 294 -10.26 -12.96 -1.48
C ASN A 294 -9.10 -13.73 -2.14
N ARG A 295 -8.26 -14.44 -1.38
CA ARG A 295 -7.08 -15.15 -1.89
C ARG A 295 -7.36 -16.17 -2.98
N LYS A 296 -8.54 -16.78 -3.00
CA LYS A 296 -8.94 -17.74 -4.05
C LYS A 296 -8.84 -17.17 -5.47
N PHE A 297 -8.88 -15.85 -5.60
CA PHE A 297 -8.73 -15.17 -6.88
C PHE A 297 -7.29 -15.20 -7.43
N PHE A 298 -6.26 -15.14 -6.54
CA PHE A 298 -4.85 -15.09 -6.92
C PHE A 298 -4.20 -16.49 -7.00
N GLY A 299 -4.86 -17.54 -6.48
CA GLY A 299 -4.33 -18.91 -6.43
C GLY A 299 -3.21 -19.11 -5.40
N ASP A 300 -2.71 -20.34 -5.32
CA ASP A 300 -1.66 -20.71 -4.36
C ASP A 300 -0.22 -20.41 -4.86
N PHE A 301 -0.09 -19.84 -6.06
CA PHE A 301 1.20 -19.56 -6.68
C PHE A 301 1.76 -18.20 -6.23
N ASP A 302 2.27 -18.16 -5.02
CA ASP A 302 3.09 -17.05 -4.54
C ASP A 302 4.39 -17.58 -3.91
N PRO A 303 5.44 -17.82 -4.72
CA PRO A 303 6.68 -18.40 -4.25
C PRO A 303 7.43 -17.52 -3.23
N PHE A 304 7.13 -16.23 -3.19
CA PHE A 304 7.77 -15.26 -2.30
C PHE A 304 6.89 -14.83 -1.14
N GLY A 305 5.58 -15.09 -1.19
CA GLY A 305 4.61 -14.66 -0.17
C GLY A 305 4.37 -13.16 -0.11
N ASP A 306 4.86 -12.45 -1.11
CA ASP A 306 4.87 -11.00 -1.15
C ASP A 306 3.78 -10.42 -2.08
N PHE A 307 3.43 -11.16 -3.13
CA PHE A 307 2.54 -10.65 -4.17
C PHE A 307 1.08 -10.65 -3.75
N ASP A 308 0.61 -11.65 -3.02
CA ASP A 308 -0.76 -11.68 -2.52
C ASP A 308 -1.03 -10.49 -1.56
N LEU A 309 -0.04 -10.08 -0.78
CA LEU A 309 -0.14 -8.90 0.07
C LEU A 309 -0.09 -7.59 -0.72
N LEU A 310 0.78 -7.50 -1.74
CA LEU A 310 0.92 -6.29 -2.56
C LEU A 310 -0.30 -6.03 -3.46
N PHE A 311 -0.93 -7.09 -3.97
CA PHE A 311 -2.09 -6.99 -4.85
C PHE A 311 -3.42 -7.05 -4.11
N GLY A 312 -3.44 -7.62 -2.91
CA GLY A 312 -4.64 -7.74 -2.09
C GLY A 312 -4.94 -6.52 -1.23
N ALA A 313 -3.91 -5.75 -0.88
CA ALA A 313 -4.03 -4.52 -0.10
C ALA A 313 -4.32 -3.32 -1.01
#